data_f10384b221c65263e32c92bf11d9e245
#
_entry.id   f10384b221c65263e32c92bf11d9e245
#
_cell.length_a   1.000
_cell.length_b   1.000
_cell.length_c   1.000
_cell.angle_alpha   90.00
_cell.angle_beta   90.00
_cell.angle_gamma   90.00
#
_symmetry.space_group_name_H-M   'P 1'
#
loop_
_entity.id
_entity.type
_entity.pdbx_description
1 polymer ?
#
loop_
_entity_poly.entity_id
_entity_poly.type
_entity_poly.pdbx_seq_one_letter_code
_entity_poly.pdbx_strand_id
1 'polypeptide(L)'
;MNTQSLAKRDVTAKDMKISAVDVDVFYGTSHAIKKVNVDILDRTVTAFIGPSGCGKSTFLRCLNRMNDTIDICRVTGLIRLDGQDIYDAKVDPVQLRAKVGMVFQKPNPFPKSIYDNVAYGPRIHGLAR
;
A
#
# COMPACT_ATOMS: atom_id res chain seq x y z
N MET A 1 22.28 -16.63 -1.32
CA MET A 1 21.53 -15.71 -0.45
C MET A 1 21.42 -16.33 0.94
N ASN A 2 22.07 -15.75 1.92
CA ASN A 2 21.86 -16.15 3.30
C ASN A 2 20.52 -15.59 3.79
N THR A 3 19.51 -16.44 3.79
CA THR A 3 18.36 -16.23 4.65
C THR A 3 18.79 -16.51 6.07
N GLN A 4 19.26 -15.50 6.80
CA GLN A 4 19.36 -15.62 8.22
C GLN A 4 17.97 -15.92 8.75
N SER A 5 17.81 -17.12 9.31
CA SER A 5 16.69 -17.54 10.12
C SER A 5 16.52 -16.52 11.25
N LEU A 6 15.74 -15.49 11.01
CA LEU A 6 15.11 -14.77 12.10
C LEU A 6 14.25 -15.80 12.82
N ALA A 7 14.52 -15.99 14.12
CA ALA A 7 13.77 -16.88 14.96
C ALA A 7 12.29 -16.76 14.63
N LYS A 8 11.65 -17.89 14.29
CA LYS A 8 10.22 -17.97 14.03
C LYS A 8 9.50 -17.43 15.28
N ARG A 9 9.17 -16.14 15.27
CA ARG A 9 8.10 -15.66 16.12
C ARG A 9 6.85 -16.33 15.57
N ASP A 10 6.11 -16.98 16.45
CA ASP A 10 4.77 -17.48 16.11
C ASP A 10 3.93 -16.26 15.72
N VAL A 11 3.94 -15.95 14.44
CA VAL A 11 3.19 -14.83 13.87
C VAL A 11 1.74 -15.27 13.77
N THR A 12 0.92 -14.72 14.65
CA THR A 12 -0.52 -14.98 14.61
C THR A 12 -1.19 -14.07 13.58
N ALA A 13 -2.40 -14.44 13.13
CA ALA A 13 -3.19 -13.59 12.23
C ALA A 13 -3.44 -12.18 12.79
N LYS A 14 -3.40 -11.99 14.11
CA LYS A 14 -3.50 -10.67 14.77
C LYS A 14 -2.28 -9.79 14.58
N ASP A 15 -1.13 -10.36 14.25
CA ASP A 15 0.11 -9.60 14.06
C ASP A 15 0.26 -9.10 12.61
N MET A 16 -0.59 -9.56 11.70
CA MET A 16 -0.59 -9.14 10.30
C MET A 16 -1.34 -7.84 10.13
N LYS A 17 -0.66 -6.81 9.68
CA LYS A 17 -1.29 -5.54 9.27
C LYS A 17 -1.83 -5.61 7.86
N ILE A 18 -0.98 -6.06 6.94
CA ILE A 18 -1.35 -6.26 5.53
C ILE A 18 -0.97 -7.68 5.12
N SER A 19 -1.87 -8.34 4.41
CA SER A 19 -1.61 -9.65 3.78
C SER A 19 -2.00 -9.58 2.31
N ALA A 20 -1.06 -9.90 1.44
CA ALA A 20 -1.25 -10.00 0.00
C ALA A 20 -1.09 -11.45 -0.43
N VAL A 21 -2.07 -11.97 -1.14
CA VAL A 21 -2.10 -13.36 -1.62
C VAL A 21 -2.37 -13.39 -3.12
N ASP A 22 -1.45 -14.02 -3.85
CA ASP A 22 -1.51 -14.21 -5.30
C ASP A 22 -1.87 -12.94 -6.07
N VAL A 23 -1.21 -11.83 -5.73
CA VAL A 23 -1.47 -10.53 -6.34
C VAL A 23 -0.80 -10.43 -7.70
N ASP A 24 -1.61 -10.20 -8.72
CA ASP A 24 -1.18 -9.86 -10.08
C ASP A 24 -1.58 -8.42 -10.40
N VAL A 25 -0.70 -7.70 -11.10
CA VAL A 25 -1.00 -6.37 -11.59
C VAL A 25 -0.70 -6.28 -13.09
N PHE A 26 -1.67 -5.78 -13.83
CA PHE A 26 -1.60 -5.59 -15.28
C PHE A 26 -1.78 -4.13 -15.64
N TYR A 27 -0.96 -3.63 -16.55
CA TYR A 27 -1.17 -2.37 -17.25
C TYR A 27 -1.50 -2.68 -18.72
N GLY A 28 -2.79 -2.68 -19.07
CA GLY A 28 -3.23 -3.17 -20.37
C GLY A 28 -2.83 -4.63 -20.56
N THR A 29 -1.98 -4.91 -21.55
CA THR A 29 -1.46 -6.26 -21.84
C THR A 29 -0.15 -6.58 -21.09
N SER A 30 0.45 -5.60 -20.41
CA SER A 30 1.70 -5.79 -19.66
C SER A 30 1.44 -6.35 -18.27
N HIS A 31 2.00 -7.52 -17.97
CA HIS A 31 1.91 -8.17 -16.66
C HIS A 31 3.05 -7.69 -15.75
N ALA A 32 2.81 -6.63 -14.99
CA ALA A 32 3.82 -5.93 -14.20
C ALA A 32 4.21 -6.66 -12.91
N ILE A 33 3.24 -7.26 -12.23
CA ILE A 33 3.44 -8.06 -10.99
C ILE A 33 2.77 -9.41 -11.17
N LYS A 34 3.48 -10.47 -10.78
CA LYS A 34 3.07 -11.86 -10.99
C LYS A 34 3.02 -12.60 -9.67
N LYS A 35 1.83 -13.02 -9.24
CA LYS A 35 1.57 -13.87 -8.06
C LYS A 35 2.39 -13.50 -6.84
N VAL A 36 2.35 -12.24 -6.45
CA VAL A 36 3.08 -11.76 -5.28
C VAL A 36 2.32 -12.14 -4.01
N ASN A 37 3.05 -12.74 -3.08
CA ASN A 37 2.59 -13.06 -1.74
C ASN A 37 3.48 -12.34 -0.74
N VAL A 38 2.90 -11.44 0.05
CA VAL A 38 3.63 -10.62 1.04
C VAL A 38 2.78 -10.43 2.27
N ASP A 39 3.38 -10.65 3.44
CA ASP A 39 2.80 -10.32 4.73
C ASP A 39 3.59 -9.20 5.37
N ILE A 40 2.89 -8.17 5.83
CA ILE A 40 3.46 -7.02 6.52
C ILE A 40 2.91 -7.01 7.94
N LEU A 41 3.82 -7.12 8.90
CA LEU A 41 3.48 -7.15 10.31
C LEU A 41 3.06 -5.77 10.83
N ASP A 42 2.17 -5.76 11.80
CA ASP A 42 1.76 -4.56 12.49
C ASP A 42 2.93 -3.95 13.27
N ARG A 43 2.99 -2.62 13.33
CA ARG A 43 3.99 -1.85 14.09
C ARG A 43 5.44 -2.20 13.79
N THR A 44 5.72 -2.53 12.52
CA THR A 44 7.07 -2.83 12.03
C THR A 44 7.39 -2.01 10.80
N VAL A 45 8.67 -1.92 10.47
CA VAL A 45 9.15 -1.40 9.19
C VAL A 45 9.51 -2.57 8.29
N THR A 46 8.87 -2.63 7.12
CA THR A 46 9.16 -3.62 6.08
C THR A 46 9.76 -2.90 4.88
N ALA A 47 10.93 -3.33 4.42
CA ALA A 47 11.58 -2.77 3.25
C ALA A 47 11.43 -3.70 2.03
N PHE A 48 11.06 -3.12 0.89
CA PHE A 48 11.10 -3.79 -0.41
C PHE A 48 12.38 -3.41 -1.14
N ILE A 49 13.22 -4.38 -1.43
CA ILE A 49 14.52 -4.19 -2.06
C ILE A 49 14.53 -4.95 -3.39
N GLY A 50 14.99 -4.27 -4.43
CA GLY A 50 15.13 -4.86 -5.75
C GLY A 50 15.55 -3.81 -6.79
N PRO A 51 15.93 -4.24 -8.00
CA PRO A 51 16.34 -3.34 -9.07
C PRO A 51 15.19 -2.46 -9.55
N SER A 52 15.52 -1.33 -10.18
CA SER A 52 14.52 -0.47 -10.83
C SER A 52 13.67 -1.27 -11.82
N GLY A 53 12.37 -1.01 -11.84
CA GLY A 53 11.43 -1.66 -12.74
C GLY A 53 10.97 -3.07 -12.33
N CYS A 54 11.33 -3.55 -11.12
CA CYS A 54 10.89 -4.86 -10.64
C CYS A 54 9.47 -4.86 -10.02
N GLY A 55 8.80 -3.69 -9.94
CA GLY A 55 7.41 -3.58 -9.49
C GLY A 55 7.21 -3.14 -8.04
N LYS A 56 8.25 -2.70 -7.31
CA LYS A 56 8.13 -2.23 -5.92
C LYS A 56 7.09 -1.12 -5.76
N SER A 57 7.21 -0.07 -6.56
CA SER A 57 6.27 1.08 -6.53
C SER A 57 4.88 0.70 -7.00
N THR A 58 4.77 -0.19 -7.98
CA THR A 58 3.49 -0.73 -8.46
C THR A 58 2.76 -1.46 -7.33
N PHE A 59 3.46 -2.31 -6.59
CA PHE A 59 2.88 -3.01 -5.45
C PHE A 59 2.46 -2.04 -4.33
N LEU A 60 3.31 -1.08 -3.98
CA LEU A 60 2.97 -0.06 -2.96
C LEU A 60 1.70 0.71 -3.32
N ARG A 61 1.51 1.07 -4.60
CA ARG A 61 0.28 1.73 -5.05
C ARG A 61 -0.97 0.87 -4.98
N CYS A 62 -0.84 -0.44 -4.90
CA CYS A 62 -1.98 -1.33 -4.67
C CYS A 62 -2.50 -1.20 -3.23
N LEU A 63 -1.62 -0.98 -2.25
CA LEU A 63 -1.97 -1.00 -0.82
C LEU A 63 -2.93 0.12 -0.40
N ASN A 64 -2.95 1.23 -1.12
CA ASN A 64 -3.88 2.34 -0.92
C ASN A 64 -4.79 2.57 -2.14
N ARG A 65 -4.83 1.64 -3.06
CA ARG A 65 -5.63 1.69 -4.29
C ARG A 65 -5.30 2.89 -5.20
N MET A 66 -4.09 3.43 -5.14
CA MET A 66 -3.66 4.48 -6.08
C MET A 66 -3.64 4.00 -7.52
N ASN A 67 -3.49 2.70 -7.76
CA ASN A 67 -3.57 2.12 -9.10
C ASN A 67 -4.98 2.23 -9.72
N ASP A 68 -6.03 2.44 -8.93
CA ASP A 68 -7.39 2.69 -9.43
C ASP A 68 -7.49 3.97 -10.27
N THR A 69 -6.56 4.90 -10.11
CA THR A 69 -6.51 6.15 -10.90
C THR A 69 -5.94 5.95 -12.30
N ILE A 70 -5.43 4.77 -12.59
CA ILE A 70 -4.85 4.41 -13.89
C ILE A 70 -5.83 3.49 -14.60
N ASP A 71 -6.48 4.00 -15.65
CA ASP A 71 -7.58 3.31 -16.34
C ASP A 71 -7.21 1.92 -16.86
N ILE A 72 -5.97 1.76 -17.34
CA ILE A 72 -5.47 0.49 -17.87
C ILE A 72 -4.95 -0.47 -16.79
N CYS A 73 -4.93 -0.05 -15.52
CA CYS A 73 -4.44 -0.89 -14.44
C CYS A 73 -5.53 -1.84 -13.94
N ARG A 74 -5.18 -3.10 -13.85
CA ARG A 74 -6.03 -4.14 -13.26
C ARG A 74 -5.25 -4.90 -12.21
N VAL A 75 -5.81 -4.98 -11.02
CA VAL A 75 -5.25 -5.73 -9.88
C VAL A 75 -6.14 -6.93 -9.63
N THR A 76 -5.54 -8.11 -9.50
CA THR A 76 -6.21 -9.34 -9.12
C THR A 76 -5.50 -9.99 -7.93
N GLY A 77 -6.11 -10.99 -7.33
CA GLY A 77 -5.64 -11.56 -6.08
C GLY A 77 -6.31 -10.88 -4.88
N LEU A 78 -5.76 -11.06 -3.72
CA LEU A 78 -6.35 -10.61 -2.46
C LEU A 78 -5.36 -9.77 -1.67
N ILE A 79 -5.77 -8.56 -1.29
CA ILE A 79 -5.02 -7.70 -0.38
C ILE A 79 -5.92 -7.36 0.80
N ARG A 80 -5.51 -7.75 2.00
CA ARG A 80 -6.22 -7.44 3.24
C ARG A 80 -5.45 -6.41 4.07
N LEU A 81 -6.17 -5.47 4.62
CA LEU A 81 -5.72 -4.56 5.67
C LEU A 81 -6.55 -4.82 6.92
N ASP A 82 -5.91 -5.15 8.03
CA ASP A 82 -6.59 -5.54 9.27
C ASP A 82 -7.65 -6.65 9.05
N GLY A 83 -7.36 -7.60 8.18
CA GLY A 83 -8.23 -8.71 7.85
C GLY A 83 -9.33 -8.43 6.83
N GLN A 84 -9.51 -7.17 6.40
CA GLN A 84 -10.53 -6.78 5.42
C GLN A 84 -9.92 -6.63 4.02
N ASP A 85 -10.56 -7.24 3.01
CA ASP A 85 -10.18 -7.05 1.61
C ASP A 85 -10.36 -5.58 1.21
N ILE A 86 -9.28 -4.93 0.82
CA ILE A 86 -9.29 -3.51 0.45
C ILE A 86 -9.96 -3.24 -0.91
N TYR A 87 -10.17 -4.28 -1.72
CA TYR A 87 -10.86 -4.19 -3.01
C TYR A 87 -12.33 -4.63 -2.94
N ASP A 88 -12.84 -4.98 -1.75
CA ASP A 88 -14.27 -5.23 -1.55
C ASP A 88 -15.09 -4.00 -1.97
N ALA A 89 -16.22 -4.25 -2.64
CA ALA A 89 -17.11 -3.18 -3.12
C ALA A 89 -17.67 -2.28 -2.00
N LYS A 90 -17.68 -2.78 -0.76
CA LYS A 90 -18.10 -2.02 0.43
C LYS A 90 -17.03 -1.08 0.98
N VAL A 91 -15.78 -1.22 0.52
CA VAL A 91 -14.68 -0.38 0.98
C VAL A 91 -14.67 0.93 0.21
N ASP A 92 -14.80 2.05 0.93
CA ASP A 92 -14.62 3.38 0.37
C ASP A 92 -13.11 3.68 0.20
N PRO A 93 -12.64 3.91 -1.04
CA PRO A 93 -11.23 4.25 -1.29
C PRO A 93 -10.75 5.49 -0.54
N VAL A 94 -11.62 6.46 -0.30
CA VAL A 94 -11.28 7.69 0.44
C VAL A 94 -10.95 7.36 1.89
N GLN A 95 -11.77 6.54 2.54
CA GLN A 95 -11.54 6.09 3.91
C GLN A 95 -10.29 5.19 4.00
N LEU A 96 -10.06 4.35 3.01
CA LEU A 96 -8.85 3.54 2.94
C LEU A 96 -7.59 4.43 2.88
N ARG A 97 -7.58 5.44 2.01
CA ARG A 97 -6.44 6.36 1.84
C ARG A 97 -6.21 7.25 3.05
N ALA A 98 -7.23 7.51 3.87
CA ALA A 98 -7.06 8.16 5.16
C ALA A 98 -6.25 7.30 6.15
N LYS A 99 -6.35 5.97 6.04
CA LYS A 99 -5.62 5.01 6.87
C LYS A 99 -4.24 4.63 6.31
N VAL A 100 -4.08 4.64 5.00
CA VAL A 100 -2.86 4.23 4.30
C VAL A 100 -2.29 5.41 3.55
N GLY A 101 -1.46 6.20 4.23
CA GLY A 101 -0.74 7.32 3.64
C GLY A 101 0.36 6.86 2.69
N MET A 102 0.73 7.71 1.76
CA MET A 102 1.83 7.47 0.83
C MET A 102 2.76 8.68 0.74
N VAL A 103 4.04 8.41 0.83
CA VAL A 103 5.09 9.41 0.59
C VAL A 103 5.67 9.15 -0.79
N PHE A 104 5.61 10.15 -1.67
CA PHE A 104 6.11 10.04 -3.03
C PHE A 104 7.61 10.35 -3.11
N GLN A 105 8.28 9.75 -4.09
CA GLN A 105 9.70 10.00 -4.34
C GLN A 105 9.98 11.48 -4.65
N LYS A 106 9.08 12.12 -5.42
CA LYS A 106 9.18 13.53 -5.78
C LYS A 106 8.18 14.34 -4.94
N PRO A 107 8.63 15.31 -4.13
CA PRO A 107 7.73 16.13 -3.33
C PRO A 107 6.83 16.97 -4.24
N ASN A 108 5.57 17.08 -3.89
CA ASN A 108 4.57 17.87 -4.60
C ASN A 108 3.69 18.65 -3.61
N PRO A 109 4.28 19.65 -2.91
CA PRO A 109 3.53 20.43 -1.93
C PRO A 109 2.50 21.33 -2.61
N PHE A 110 1.44 21.67 -1.90
CA PHE A 110 0.52 22.73 -2.31
C PHE A 110 1.23 24.09 -2.25
N PRO A 111 0.82 25.08 -3.09
CA PRO A 111 1.37 26.44 -3.05
C PRO A 111 0.83 27.22 -1.83
N LYS A 112 1.16 26.74 -0.65
CA LYS A 112 0.74 27.25 0.66
C LYS A 112 1.93 27.23 1.61
N SER A 113 1.76 27.78 2.82
CA SER A 113 2.77 27.71 3.87
C SER A 113 3.09 26.26 4.25
N ILE A 114 4.23 26.05 4.89
CA ILE A 114 4.61 24.74 5.47
C ILE A 114 3.54 24.29 6.46
N TYR A 115 3.08 25.21 7.31
CA TYR A 115 2.03 24.93 8.28
C TYR A 115 0.74 24.42 7.61
N ASP A 116 0.27 25.11 6.58
CA ASP A 116 -0.97 24.74 5.87
C ASP A 116 -0.83 23.44 5.10
N ASN A 117 0.36 23.12 4.57
CA ASN A 117 0.63 21.80 3.96
C ASN A 117 0.52 20.68 4.99
N VAL A 118 1.12 20.85 6.17
CA VAL A 118 1.07 19.85 7.25
C VAL A 118 -0.36 19.73 7.81
N ALA A 119 -1.04 20.84 7.99
CA ALA A 119 -2.40 20.89 8.55
C ALA A 119 -3.49 20.44 7.58
N TYR A 120 -3.20 20.33 6.29
CA TYR A 120 -4.19 20.04 5.24
C TYR A 120 -4.91 18.71 5.47
N GLY A 121 -4.17 17.62 5.69
CA GLY A 121 -4.75 16.31 5.97
C GLY A 121 -5.65 16.30 7.20
N PRO A 122 -5.15 16.71 8.38
CA PRO A 122 -5.98 16.82 9.59
C PRO A 122 -7.23 17.67 9.42
N ARG A 123 -7.16 18.80 8.71
CA ARG A 123 -8.30 19.67 8.44
C ARG A 123 -9.36 18.99 7.57
N ILE A 124 -8.96 18.35 6.47
CA ILE A 124 -9.89 17.63 5.58
C ILE A 124 -10.61 16.50 6.30
N HIS A 125 -9.92 15.81 7.21
CA HIS A 125 -10.50 14.72 7.98
C HIS A 125 -11.21 15.17 9.26
N GLY A 126 -11.34 16.47 9.49
CA GLY A 126 -12.03 17.03 10.66
C GLY A 126 -11.29 16.81 11.99
N LEU A 127 -9.99 16.48 11.95
CA LEU A 127 -9.15 16.24 13.13
C LEU A 127 -8.54 17.53 13.70
N ALA A 128 -8.51 18.61 12.92
CA ALA A 128 -8.00 19.92 13.31
C ALA A 128 -8.85 21.04 12.71
N ARG A 129 -8.88 22.21 13.38
CA ARG A 129 -9.54 23.45 12.92
C ARG A 129 -8.59 24.36 12.15
#